data_face0313e1071bfc57252fea1d4c4458
#
_entry.id   face0313e1071bfc57252fea1d4c4458
#
_cell.length_a   1.000
_cell.length_b   1.000
_cell.length_c   1.000
_cell.angle_alpha   90.00
_cell.angle_beta   90.00
_cell.angle_gamma   90.00
#
_symmetry.space_group_name_H-M   'P 1'
#
loop_
_entity.id
_entity.type
_entity.pdbx_description
1 polymer ?
#
loop_
_entity_poly.entity_id
_entity_poly.type
_entity_poly.pdbx_seq_one_letter_code
_entity_poly.pdbx_strand_id
1 'polypeptide(L)'
;MVVYFSGTGNSKYIAERIAGSLQEKLLCMNERIKSGDTGSVKTRENLVVVVPTYAWRIPRVVSDWIGQTEFVGAKNVWYVMSCGSGIGGADIYNRKLSEKKGLKHMGTAQIIMPENYIAMFNAPDVEKAKKIVVAAGPDIAKAVLAIKHGEKLPSKSGFGASFESGLVNDIFYAAFVKAKAFYADQTCTGCGKCVKVCPLNNVTMKNKKPVWEKHCTHCMACICYCPAEAIEYGRKSVGKPRYCFENLGLEKYDYSNCLLYTSDAADEP
;
A
#
# COMPACT_ATOMS: atom_id res chain seq x y z
N MET A 1 -14.04 -8.92 5.69
CA MET A 1 -13.28 -7.76 6.25
C MET A 1 -12.15 -7.39 5.32
N VAL A 2 -12.00 -6.12 5.00
CA VAL A 2 -10.84 -5.60 4.25
C VAL A 2 -9.97 -4.79 5.21
N VAL A 3 -8.66 -5.10 5.27
CA VAL A 3 -7.69 -4.33 6.05
C VAL A 3 -6.66 -3.72 5.12
N TYR A 4 -6.25 -2.47 5.33
CA TYR A 4 -5.30 -1.83 4.44
C TYR A 4 -4.24 -1.00 5.15
N PHE A 5 -3.06 -0.92 4.51
CA PHE A 5 -2.01 0.04 4.83
C PHE A 5 -1.69 0.85 3.57
N SER A 6 -1.55 2.16 3.70
CA SER A 6 -1.24 3.02 2.56
C SER A 6 -0.28 4.13 2.95
N GLY A 7 0.74 4.38 2.11
CA GLY A 7 1.65 5.53 2.25
C GLY A 7 1.05 6.81 1.66
N THR A 8 0.66 6.77 0.38
CA THR A 8 0.24 7.94 -0.41
C THR A 8 -1.12 7.76 -1.10
N GLY A 9 -1.99 6.88 -0.58
CA GLY A 9 -3.37 6.74 -1.02
C GLY A 9 -3.65 5.56 -1.96
N ASN A 10 -2.69 5.03 -2.73
CA ASN A 10 -2.91 3.95 -3.71
C ASN A 10 -3.63 2.73 -3.13
N SER A 11 -3.06 2.13 -2.09
CA SER A 11 -3.66 0.93 -1.47
C SER A 11 -4.97 1.25 -0.76
N LYS A 12 -5.15 2.46 -0.23
CA LYS A 12 -6.41 2.93 0.35
C LYS A 12 -7.50 2.91 -0.72
N TYR A 13 -7.26 3.53 -1.88
CA TYR A 13 -8.20 3.54 -3.00
C TYR A 13 -8.61 2.12 -3.44
N ILE A 14 -7.65 1.21 -3.61
CA ILE A 14 -7.93 -0.18 -3.96
C ILE A 14 -8.80 -0.85 -2.88
N ALA A 15 -8.46 -0.64 -1.61
CA ALA A 15 -9.17 -1.22 -0.47
C ALA A 15 -10.61 -0.71 -0.37
N GLU A 16 -10.85 0.57 -0.58
CA GLU A 16 -12.18 1.18 -0.60
C GLU A 16 -13.05 0.60 -1.70
N ARG A 17 -12.49 0.41 -2.91
CA ARG A 17 -13.20 -0.23 -4.02
C ARG A 17 -13.55 -1.69 -3.73
N ILE A 18 -12.61 -2.46 -3.21
CA ILE A 18 -12.85 -3.87 -2.85
C ILE A 18 -13.90 -3.95 -1.73
N ALA A 19 -13.76 -3.16 -0.68
CA ALA A 19 -14.68 -3.16 0.45
C ALA A 19 -16.10 -2.77 0.04
N GLY A 20 -16.24 -1.73 -0.78
CA GLY A 20 -17.53 -1.30 -1.33
C GLY A 20 -18.20 -2.37 -2.18
N SER A 21 -17.45 -2.98 -3.12
CA SER A 21 -17.98 -4.02 -4.02
C SER A 21 -18.36 -5.32 -3.28
N LEU A 22 -17.65 -5.65 -2.20
CA LEU A 22 -17.92 -6.84 -1.36
C LEU A 22 -18.88 -6.55 -0.20
N GLN A 23 -19.28 -5.30 0.00
CA GLN A 23 -20.05 -4.83 1.15
C GLN A 23 -19.42 -5.25 2.49
N GLU A 24 -18.09 -5.13 2.56
CA GLU A 24 -17.29 -5.52 3.72
C GLU A 24 -16.80 -4.30 4.51
N LYS A 25 -16.57 -4.50 5.81
CA LYS A 25 -15.97 -3.47 6.67
C LYS A 25 -14.52 -3.21 6.25
N LEU A 26 -14.12 -1.94 6.32
CA LEU A 26 -12.78 -1.47 6.03
C LEU A 26 -12.06 -1.08 7.33
N LEU A 27 -10.81 -1.55 7.51
CA LEU A 27 -9.98 -1.23 8.66
C LEU A 27 -8.64 -0.65 8.21
N CYS A 28 -8.28 0.51 8.75
CA CYS A 28 -7.02 1.19 8.49
C CYS A 28 -5.91 0.67 9.40
N MET A 29 -4.93 -0.07 8.86
CA MET A 29 -3.77 -0.54 9.62
C MET A 29 -2.83 0.60 10.03
N ASN A 30 -2.77 1.71 9.26
CA ASN A 30 -1.95 2.86 9.62
C ASN A 30 -2.29 3.40 11.01
N GLU A 31 -3.59 3.49 11.33
CA GLU A 31 -4.08 3.99 12.62
C GLU A 31 -3.75 3.03 13.76
N ARG A 32 -3.99 1.74 13.54
CA ARG A 32 -3.68 0.68 14.52
C ARG A 32 -2.18 0.60 14.82
N ILE A 33 -1.35 0.62 13.77
CA ILE A 33 0.10 0.62 13.90
C ILE A 33 0.57 1.89 14.64
N LYS A 34 0.01 3.06 14.30
CA LYS A 34 0.35 4.33 14.91
C LYS A 34 0.02 4.38 16.40
N SER A 35 -1.08 3.77 16.81
CA SER A 35 -1.48 3.68 18.22
C SER A 35 -0.83 2.50 18.98
N GLY A 36 -0.06 1.65 18.28
CA GLY A 36 0.50 0.43 18.86
C GLY A 36 -0.55 -0.64 19.15
N ASP A 37 -1.74 -0.53 18.54
CA ASP A 37 -2.85 -1.43 18.77
C ASP A 37 -2.73 -2.70 17.92
N THR A 38 -2.41 -3.81 18.57
CA THR A 38 -2.38 -5.17 18.03
C THR A 38 -3.51 -6.05 18.56
N GLY A 39 -4.52 -5.46 19.20
CA GLY A 39 -5.70 -6.15 19.70
C GLY A 39 -6.44 -6.93 18.62
N SER A 40 -7.22 -7.92 19.01
CA SER A 40 -7.93 -8.80 18.09
C SER A 40 -8.87 -8.05 17.15
N VAL A 41 -8.98 -8.53 15.91
CA VAL A 41 -9.87 -8.01 14.87
C VAL A 41 -10.94 -9.07 14.58
N LYS A 42 -12.20 -8.78 14.92
CA LYS A 42 -13.32 -9.66 14.56
C LYS A 42 -13.58 -9.57 13.06
N THR A 43 -13.54 -10.70 12.38
CA THR A 43 -13.80 -10.81 10.95
C THR A 43 -14.91 -11.84 10.70
N ARG A 44 -15.42 -11.87 9.46
CA ARG A 44 -16.06 -13.05 8.91
C ARG A 44 -14.98 -14.02 8.43
N GLU A 45 -15.37 -15.07 7.75
CA GLU A 45 -14.49 -16.10 7.23
C GLU A 45 -13.37 -15.58 6.29
N ASN A 46 -13.64 -14.50 5.55
CA ASN A 46 -12.75 -13.95 4.54
C ASN A 46 -12.07 -12.67 5.01
N LEU A 47 -10.74 -12.66 4.93
CA LEU A 47 -9.87 -11.53 5.18
C LEU A 47 -9.21 -11.09 3.86
N VAL A 48 -9.25 -9.80 3.55
CA VAL A 48 -8.54 -9.21 2.41
C VAL A 48 -7.54 -8.20 2.92
N VAL A 49 -6.26 -8.40 2.57
CA VAL A 49 -5.14 -7.52 2.97
C VAL A 49 -4.70 -6.70 1.76
N VAL A 50 -4.89 -5.38 1.82
CA VAL A 50 -4.55 -4.46 0.71
C VAL A 50 -3.39 -3.57 1.14
N VAL A 51 -2.24 -3.70 0.46
CA VAL A 51 -0.98 -3.08 0.92
C VAL A 51 -0.09 -2.67 -0.26
N PRO A 52 0.83 -1.72 -0.08
CA PRO A 52 1.85 -1.43 -1.10
C PRO A 52 2.95 -2.51 -1.11
N THR A 53 3.70 -2.51 -2.20
CA THR A 53 4.91 -3.32 -2.37
C THR A 53 6.14 -2.51 -1.99
N TYR A 54 6.88 -2.94 -0.97
CA TYR A 54 8.17 -2.34 -0.57
C TYR A 54 9.28 -3.37 -0.79
N ALA A 55 10.11 -3.11 -1.79
CA ALA A 55 11.19 -4.01 -2.19
C ALA A 55 10.71 -5.47 -2.32
N TRP A 56 9.68 -5.69 -3.15
CA TRP A 56 9.10 -7.00 -3.51
C TRP A 56 8.48 -7.79 -2.34
N ARG A 57 8.09 -7.11 -1.26
CA ARG A 57 7.30 -7.66 -0.14
C ARG A 57 6.26 -6.66 0.34
N ILE A 58 5.34 -7.11 1.20
CA ILE A 58 4.54 -6.20 2.01
C ILE A 58 5.46 -5.44 2.97
N PRO A 59 5.13 -4.20 3.39
CA PRO A 59 5.95 -3.45 4.34
C PRO A 59 6.20 -4.27 5.62
N ARG A 60 7.43 -4.25 6.15
CA ARG A 60 7.78 -5.02 7.35
C ARG A 60 6.88 -4.69 8.53
N VAL A 61 6.58 -3.41 8.74
CA VAL A 61 5.66 -2.95 9.79
C VAL A 61 4.27 -3.55 9.67
N VAL A 62 3.80 -3.80 8.45
CA VAL A 62 2.52 -4.49 8.19
C VAL A 62 2.62 -5.98 8.49
N SER A 63 3.70 -6.63 8.04
CA SER A 63 3.97 -8.04 8.35
C SER A 63 4.02 -8.28 9.85
N ASP A 64 4.71 -7.40 10.59
CA ASP A 64 4.83 -7.48 12.04
C ASP A 64 3.48 -7.28 12.74
N TRP A 65 2.69 -6.29 12.30
CA TRP A 65 1.37 -6.03 12.82
C TRP A 65 0.42 -7.21 12.56
N ILE A 66 0.38 -7.77 11.34
CA ILE A 66 -0.40 -8.98 11.01
C ILE A 66 0.05 -10.15 11.88
N GLY A 67 1.36 -10.31 12.07
CA GLY A 67 1.94 -11.38 12.90
C GLY A 67 1.46 -11.35 14.36
N GLN A 68 1.28 -10.14 14.91
CA GLN A 68 0.87 -9.90 16.31
C GLN A 68 -0.66 -9.86 16.50
N THR A 69 -1.42 -9.46 15.48
CA THR A 69 -2.88 -9.30 15.56
C THR A 69 -3.59 -10.64 15.36
N GLU A 70 -4.55 -10.95 16.21
CA GLU A 70 -5.46 -12.09 16.03
C GLU A 70 -6.65 -11.68 15.16
N PHE A 71 -6.94 -12.47 14.09
CA PHE A 71 -8.11 -12.28 13.23
C PHE A 71 -9.20 -13.30 13.57
N VAL A 72 -10.03 -12.95 14.54
CA VAL A 72 -11.07 -13.86 15.06
C VAL A 72 -12.15 -14.10 14.02
N GLY A 73 -12.34 -15.35 13.62
CA GLY A 73 -13.32 -15.80 12.62
C GLY A 73 -12.76 -15.93 11.21
N ALA A 74 -11.56 -15.39 10.92
CA ALA A 74 -10.92 -15.54 9.61
C ALA A 74 -10.48 -16.99 9.36
N LYS A 75 -10.72 -17.50 8.15
CA LYS A 75 -10.23 -18.79 7.66
C LYS A 75 -9.39 -18.61 6.41
N ASN A 76 -9.80 -17.72 5.52
CA ASN A 76 -9.18 -17.46 4.22
C ASN A 76 -8.57 -16.06 4.19
N VAL A 77 -7.43 -15.91 3.50
CA VAL A 77 -6.82 -14.59 3.30
C VAL A 77 -6.35 -14.39 1.85
N TRP A 78 -6.75 -13.27 1.26
CA TRP A 78 -6.29 -12.74 -0.02
C TRP A 78 -5.40 -11.55 0.20
N TYR A 79 -4.34 -11.43 -0.61
CA TYR A 79 -3.51 -10.23 -0.64
C TYR A 79 -3.70 -9.49 -1.95
N VAL A 80 -3.86 -8.17 -1.89
CA VAL A 80 -3.90 -7.28 -3.06
C VAL A 80 -2.83 -6.23 -2.87
N MET A 81 -1.82 -6.23 -3.73
CA MET A 81 -0.63 -5.41 -3.58
C MET A 81 -0.54 -4.35 -4.66
N SER A 82 -0.54 -3.06 -4.28
CA SER A 82 -0.21 -1.97 -5.20
C SER A 82 1.30 -1.89 -5.42
N CYS A 83 1.72 -1.66 -6.66
CA CYS A 83 3.13 -1.52 -7.04
C CYS A 83 3.28 -0.60 -8.26
N GLY A 84 4.48 -0.04 -8.47
CA GLY A 84 4.79 0.73 -9.68
C GLY A 84 5.06 -0.15 -10.91
N SER A 85 5.61 -1.36 -10.73
CA SER A 85 5.98 -2.27 -11.83
C SER A 85 5.70 -3.74 -11.53
N GLY A 86 5.94 -4.22 -10.32
CA GLY A 86 5.77 -5.63 -9.98
C GLY A 86 5.92 -5.93 -8.49
N ILE A 87 5.47 -7.12 -8.09
CA ILE A 87 5.52 -7.60 -6.72
C ILE A 87 6.60 -8.66 -6.47
N GLY A 88 7.35 -9.08 -7.50
CA GLY A 88 8.35 -10.14 -7.40
C GLY A 88 7.80 -11.42 -6.77
N GLY A 89 8.54 -11.99 -5.83
CA GLY A 89 8.14 -13.18 -5.07
C GLY A 89 7.32 -12.91 -3.80
N ALA A 90 6.63 -11.77 -3.69
CA ALA A 90 5.85 -11.41 -2.50
C ALA A 90 4.85 -12.49 -2.07
N ASP A 91 4.24 -13.21 -3.03
CA ASP A 91 3.29 -14.30 -2.75
C ASP A 91 3.87 -15.38 -1.84
N ILE A 92 5.15 -15.72 -2.01
CA ILE A 92 5.84 -16.75 -1.18
C ILE A 92 5.85 -16.31 0.30
N TYR A 93 6.12 -15.02 0.54
CA TYR A 93 6.19 -14.47 1.90
C TYR A 93 4.80 -14.26 2.51
N ASN A 94 3.83 -13.85 1.69
CA ASN A 94 2.44 -13.72 2.10
C ASN A 94 1.85 -15.07 2.48
N ARG A 95 2.16 -16.14 1.73
CA ARG A 95 1.77 -17.52 2.06
C ARG A 95 2.35 -17.96 3.39
N LYS A 96 3.66 -17.79 3.60
CA LYS A 96 4.32 -18.14 4.88
C LYS A 96 3.71 -17.37 6.06
N LEU A 97 3.38 -16.09 5.88
CA LEU A 97 2.72 -15.29 6.91
C LEU A 97 1.30 -15.83 7.21
N SER A 98 0.55 -16.18 6.17
CA SER A 98 -0.79 -16.78 6.30
C SER A 98 -0.74 -18.11 7.05
N GLU A 99 0.17 -19.00 6.68
CA GLU A 99 0.39 -20.30 7.34
C GLU A 99 0.72 -20.11 8.83
N LYS A 100 1.63 -19.19 9.15
CA LYS A 100 1.97 -18.84 10.54
C LYS A 100 0.76 -18.34 11.34
N LYS A 101 -0.23 -17.73 10.67
CA LYS A 101 -1.48 -17.26 11.27
C LYS A 101 -2.60 -18.33 11.26
N GLY A 102 -2.35 -19.53 10.76
CA GLY A 102 -3.38 -20.57 10.61
C GLY A 102 -4.44 -20.23 9.57
N LEU A 103 -4.14 -19.32 8.61
CA LEU A 103 -5.05 -18.90 7.57
C LEU A 103 -4.75 -19.58 6.24
N LYS A 104 -5.78 -19.98 5.50
CA LYS A 104 -5.65 -20.49 4.14
C LYS A 104 -5.30 -19.35 3.20
N HIS A 105 -4.10 -19.40 2.60
CA HIS A 105 -3.65 -18.45 1.60
C HIS A 105 -4.40 -18.65 0.29
N MET A 106 -5.08 -17.61 -0.18
CA MET A 106 -5.90 -17.60 -1.38
C MET A 106 -5.26 -16.81 -2.55
N GLY A 107 -3.96 -16.56 -2.45
CA GLY A 107 -3.16 -15.91 -3.50
C GLY A 107 -2.95 -14.41 -3.30
N THR A 108 -2.15 -13.84 -4.21
CA THR A 108 -1.72 -12.44 -4.17
C THR A 108 -1.93 -11.78 -5.54
N ALA A 109 -2.83 -10.80 -5.63
CA ALA A 109 -3.01 -9.99 -6.82
C ALA A 109 -2.03 -8.81 -6.82
N GLN A 110 -1.52 -8.49 -8.01
CA GLN A 110 -0.73 -7.31 -8.30
C GLN A 110 -1.62 -6.26 -8.96
N ILE A 111 -1.60 -5.03 -8.46
CA ILE A 111 -2.27 -3.87 -9.08
C ILE A 111 -1.24 -2.79 -9.37
N ILE A 112 -1.07 -2.47 -10.65
CA ILE A 112 -0.17 -1.37 -11.06
C ILE A 112 -0.81 -0.04 -10.70
N MET A 113 -0.07 0.77 -9.95
CA MET A 113 -0.50 2.10 -9.48
C MET A 113 0.64 3.11 -9.68
N PRO A 114 0.35 4.42 -9.66
CA PRO A 114 1.38 5.43 -9.81
C PRO A 114 2.53 5.28 -8.82
N GLU A 115 3.76 5.41 -9.32
CA GLU A 115 4.97 5.37 -8.48
C GLU A 115 5.00 6.55 -7.49
N ASN A 116 5.36 6.28 -6.26
CA ASN A 116 5.45 7.28 -5.19
C ASN A 116 6.80 7.27 -4.44
N TYR A 117 7.68 6.33 -4.75
CA TYR A 117 8.97 6.19 -4.04
C TYR A 117 10.01 7.17 -4.59
N ILE A 118 9.76 8.47 -4.41
CA ILE A 118 10.57 9.56 -4.97
C ILE A 118 11.98 9.65 -4.37
N ALA A 119 12.27 8.95 -3.29
CA ALA A 119 13.63 8.79 -2.79
C ALA A 119 14.55 8.05 -3.79
N MET A 120 13.98 7.32 -4.77
CA MET A 120 14.73 6.56 -5.77
C MET A 120 14.20 6.79 -7.19
N PHE A 121 12.89 6.80 -7.41
CA PHE A 121 12.25 6.92 -8.71
C PHE A 121 11.61 8.30 -8.91
N ASN A 122 11.03 8.54 -10.08
CA ASN A 122 10.22 9.72 -10.36
C ASN A 122 8.73 9.36 -10.25
N ALA A 123 7.98 10.16 -9.52
CA ALA A 123 6.52 10.06 -9.59
C ALA A 123 6.04 10.58 -10.96
N PRO A 124 4.94 10.03 -11.52
CA PRO A 124 4.31 10.58 -12.71
C PRO A 124 3.68 11.95 -12.41
N ASP A 125 3.49 12.75 -13.46
CA ASP A 125 2.61 13.92 -13.39
C ASP A 125 1.14 13.51 -13.16
N VAL A 126 0.27 14.49 -12.88
CA VAL A 126 -1.13 14.25 -12.52
C VAL A 126 -1.89 13.53 -13.64
N GLU A 127 -1.71 13.92 -14.89
CA GLU A 127 -2.45 13.34 -16.02
C GLU A 127 -2.02 11.89 -16.29
N LYS A 128 -0.72 11.62 -16.22
CA LYS A 128 -0.20 10.25 -16.33
C LYS A 128 -0.64 9.38 -15.16
N ALA A 129 -0.64 9.94 -13.93
CA ALA A 129 -1.12 9.25 -12.75
C ALA A 129 -2.60 8.87 -12.86
N LYS A 130 -3.47 9.78 -13.34
CA LYS A 130 -4.89 9.49 -13.61
C LYS A 130 -5.05 8.32 -14.59
N LYS A 131 -4.31 8.33 -15.70
CA LYS A 131 -4.36 7.24 -16.70
C LYS A 131 -3.98 5.89 -16.07
N ILE A 132 -2.95 5.86 -15.23
CA ILE A 132 -2.52 4.63 -14.54
C ILE A 132 -3.63 4.14 -13.60
N VAL A 133 -4.25 5.04 -12.81
CA VAL A 133 -5.34 4.68 -11.90
C VAL A 133 -6.55 4.14 -12.65
N VAL A 134 -6.95 4.75 -13.77
CA VAL A 134 -8.05 4.25 -14.61
C VAL A 134 -7.71 2.87 -15.18
N ALA A 135 -6.50 2.67 -15.67
CA ALA A 135 -6.04 1.38 -16.21
C ALA A 135 -5.98 0.26 -15.16
N ALA A 136 -5.90 0.59 -13.87
CA ALA A 136 -5.95 -0.38 -12.76
C ALA A 136 -7.37 -0.94 -12.52
N GLY A 137 -8.41 -0.29 -13.02
CA GLY A 137 -9.81 -0.66 -12.80
C GLY A 137 -10.14 -2.12 -13.12
N PRO A 138 -9.84 -2.63 -14.32
CA PRO A 138 -10.10 -4.03 -14.69
C PRO A 138 -9.41 -5.05 -13.76
N ASP A 139 -8.17 -4.80 -13.34
CA ASP A 139 -7.46 -5.73 -12.47
C ASP A 139 -8.02 -5.73 -11.03
N ILE A 140 -8.48 -4.56 -10.54
CA ILE A 140 -9.22 -4.47 -9.28
C ILE A 140 -10.54 -5.25 -9.39
N ALA A 141 -11.30 -5.10 -10.50
CA ALA A 141 -12.55 -5.82 -10.72
C ALA A 141 -12.35 -7.34 -10.75
N LYS A 142 -11.31 -7.83 -11.45
CA LYS A 142 -10.94 -9.26 -11.45
C LYS A 142 -10.64 -9.77 -10.05
N ALA A 143 -9.88 -9.00 -9.25
CA ALA A 143 -9.60 -9.38 -7.86
C ALA A 143 -10.88 -9.44 -7.01
N VAL A 144 -11.80 -8.47 -7.17
CA VAL A 144 -13.11 -8.45 -6.49
C VAL A 144 -13.92 -9.70 -6.84
N LEU A 145 -14.02 -10.07 -8.13
CA LEU A 145 -14.79 -11.24 -8.58
C LEU A 145 -14.21 -12.53 -7.99
N ALA A 146 -12.90 -12.74 -8.06
CA ALA A 146 -12.25 -13.91 -7.49
C ALA A 146 -12.48 -14.01 -5.97
N ILE A 147 -12.36 -12.91 -5.23
CA ILE A 147 -12.60 -12.88 -3.79
C ILE A 147 -14.08 -13.18 -3.48
N LYS A 148 -15.00 -12.58 -4.24
CA LYS A 148 -16.45 -12.78 -4.08
C LYS A 148 -16.85 -14.25 -4.26
N HIS A 149 -16.24 -14.93 -5.22
CA HIS A 149 -16.51 -16.35 -5.50
C HIS A 149 -15.66 -17.32 -4.66
N GLY A 150 -14.79 -16.83 -3.76
CA GLY A 150 -13.91 -17.67 -2.97
C GLY A 150 -12.81 -18.35 -3.79
N GLU A 151 -12.47 -17.81 -4.95
CA GLU A 151 -11.46 -18.32 -5.85
C GLU A 151 -10.06 -17.84 -5.48
N LYS A 152 -9.04 -18.57 -5.92
CA LYS A 152 -7.66 -18.18 -5.74
C LYS A 152 -7.27 -17.08 -6.71
N LEU A 153 -6.58 -16.06 -6.21
CA LEU A 153 -5.91 -15.08 -7.06
C LEU A 153 -4.68 -15.72 -7.74
N PRO A 154 -4.41 -15.36 -9.01
CA PRO A 154 -3.25 -15.86 -9.73
C PRO A 154 -1.96 -15.40 -9.07
N SER A 155 -1.14 -16.37 -8.62
CA SER A 155 0.19 -16.08 -8.11
C SER A 155 1.19 -16.02 -9.25
N LYS A 156 1.69 -14.84 -9.58
CA LYS A 156 2.81 -14.69 -10.52
C LYS A 156 4.12 -14.92 -9.76
N SER A 157 4.64 -16.13 -9.75
CA SER A 157 6.01 -16.42 -9.30
C SER A 157 6.88 -16.70 -10.52
N GLY A 158 7.70 -15.72 -10.93
CA GLY A 158 8.70 -15.91 -11.96
C GLY A 158 9.94 -16.63 -11.43
N PHE A 159 10.72 -17.25 -12.34
CA PHE A 159 12.04 -17.81 -12.01
C PHE A 159 12.95 -16.66 -11.53
N GLY A 160 13.50 -16.73 -10.32
CA GLY A 160 14.28 -15.64 -9.70
C GLY A 160 13.51 -14.75 -8.72
N ALA A 161 12.18 -14.75 -8.73
CA ALA A 161 11.33 -13.93 -7.85
C ALA A 161 11.62 -14.17 -6.34
N SER A 162 12.03 -15.38 -5.98
CA SER A 162 12.41 -15.74 -4.61
C SER A 162 13.69 -15.04 -4.15
N PHE A 163 14.65 -14.83 -5.05
CA PHE A 163 15.91 -14.15 -4.75
C PHE A 163 15.70 -12.64 -4.52
N GLU A 164 14.93 -11.98 -5.39
CA GLU A 164 14.61 -10.55 -5.26
C GLU A 164 13.89 -10.25 -3.95
N SER A 165 12.86 -11.01 -3.64
CA SER A 165 12.07 -10.85 -2.42
C SER A 165 12.80 -11.36 -1.16
N GLY A 166 13.87 -12.12 -1.30
CA GLY A 166 14.71 -12.65 -0.23
C GLY A 166 15.83 -11.68 0.15
N LEU A 167 17.03 -12.07 -0.27
CA LEU A 167 18.28 -11.38 0.09
C LEU A 167 18.28 -9.89 -0.32
N VAL A 168 17.74 -9.58 -1.51
CA VAL A 168 17.70 -8.18 -1.99
C VAL A 168 16.83 -7.31 -1.09
N ASN A 169 15.68 -7.82 -0.62
CA ASN A 169 14.84 -7.08 0.33
C ASN A 169 15.59 -6.76 1.63
N ASP A 170 16.32 -7.74 2.19
CA ASP A 170 17.03 -7.55 3.45
C ASP A 170 18.17 -6.53 3.31
N ILE A 171 18.93 -6.60 2.21
CA ILE A 171 19.98 -5.63 1.88
C ILE A 171 19.36 -4.24 1.65
N PHE A 172 18.24 -4.16 0.91
CA PHE A 172 17.56 -2.91 0.64
C PHE A 172 17.14 -2.20 1.94
N TYR A 173 16.50 -2.91 2.86
CA TYR A 173 16.10 -2.32 4.15
C TYR A 173 17.32 -1.90 4.97
N ALA A 174 18.35 -2.72 5.00
CA ALA A 174 19.58 -2.40 5.76
C ALA A 174 20.34 -1.20 5.19
N ALA A 175 20.42 -1.06 3.86
CA ALA A 175 21.23 -0.03 3.21
C ALA A 175 20.46 1.26 2.90
N PHE A 176 19.19 1.18 2.46
CA PHE A 176 18.46 2.30 1.85
C PHE A 176 17.32 2.85 2.71
N VAL A 177 16.68 2.04 3.57
CA VAL A 177 15.56 2.52 4.40
C VAL A 177 16.10 3.26 5.63
N LYS A 178 16.51 4.50 5.45
CA LYS A 178 17.10 5.35 6.48
C LYS A 178 16.39 6.70 6.56
N ALA A 179 15.92 7.08 7.76
CA ALA A 179 15.28 8.38 7.97
C ALA A 179 16.25 9.57 7.91
N LYS A 180 17.56 9.34 8.12
CA LYS A 180 18.58 10.38 8.28
C LYS A 180 18.64 11.40 7.13
N ALA A 181 18.27 11.00 5.92
CA ALA A 181 18.33 11.88 4.75
C ALA A 181 17.10 12.78 4.59
N PHE A 182 16.04 12.59 5.36
CA PHE A 182 14.89 13.50 5.35
C PHE A 182 15.25 14.81 6.06
N TYR A 183 14.86 15.91 5.44
CA TYR A 183 14.94 17.25 6.03
C TYR A 183 13.79 18.12 5.53
N ALA A 184 13.51 19.21 6.23
CA ALA A 184 12.62 20.25 5.77
C ALA A 184 13.42 21.52 5.47
N ASP A 185 13.19 22.10 4.33
CA ASP A 185 13.83 23.35 3.92
C ASP A 185 13.21 24.60 4.57
N GLN A 186 13.55 25.79 4.05
CA GLN A 186 13.10 27.07 4.61
C GLN A 186 11.61 27.34 4.33
N THR A 187 11.00 26.69 3.31
CA THR A 187 9.59 26.88 2.95
C THR A 187 8.65 26.17 3.92
N CYS A 188 9.17 25.36 4.84
CA CYS A 188 8.37 24.64 5.84
C CYS A 188 7.60 25.61 6.75
N THR A 189 6.28 25.53 6.71
CA THR A 189 5.36 26.38 7.51
C THR A 189 5.17 25.90 8.95
N GLY A 190 5.71 24.72 9.33
CA GLY A 190 5.50 24.13 10.65
C GLY A 190 4.12 23.56 10.92
N CYS A 191 3.33 23.25 9.88
CA CYS A 191 1.93 22.83 9.99
C CYS A 191 1.70 21.46 10.66
N GLY A 192 2.73 20.65 10.86
CA GLY A 192 2.64 19.33 11.51
C GLY A 192 1.99 18.22 10.67
N LYS A 193 1.63 18.45 9.40
CA LYS A 193 1.03 17.41 8.54
C LYS A 193 1.86 16.15 8.48
N CYS A 194 3.19 16.27 8.37
CA CYS A 194 4.13 15.16 8.33
C CYS A 194 4.10 14.28 9.59
N VAL A 195 3.88 14.88 10.77
CA VAL A 195 3.69 14.14 12.03
C VAL A 195 2.37 13.37 12.00
N LYS A 196 1.30 14.05 11.54
CA LYS A 196 -0.04 13.46 11.49
C LYS A 196 -0.09 12.22 10.59
N VAL A 197 0.52 12.29 9.39
CA VAL A 197 0.45 11.20 8.39
C VAL A 197 1.48 10.09 8.63
N CYS A 198 2.44 10.27 9.55
CA CYS A 198 3.44 9.24 9.83
C CYS A 198 2.80 8.06 10.58
N PRO A 199 2.76 6.84 9.99
CA PRO A 199 2.13 5.70 10.64
C PRO A 199 2.96 5.12 11.80
N LEU A 200 4.23 5.54 11.94
CA LEU A 200 5.15 5.02 12.95
C LEU A 200 5.51 6.04 14.03
N ASN A 201 4.83 7.18 14.10
CA ASN A 201 5.22 8.30 14.98
C ASN A 201 6.70 8.68 14.88
N ASN A 202 7.33 8.42 13.72
CA ASN A 202 8.76 8.64 13.48
C ASN A 202 9.11 10.11 13.18
N VAL A 203 8.12 10.98 13.13
CA VAL A 203 8.31 12.42 12.88
C VAL A 203 7.76 13.20 14.06
N THR A 204 8.59 14.06 14.64
CA THR A 204 8.24 14.97 15.73
C THR A 204 8.52 16.42 15.33
N MET A 205 7.94 17.40 16.04
CA MET A 205 8.22 18.80 15.80
C MET A 205 9.19 19.34 16.85
N LYS A 206 10.29 19.97 16.39
CA LYS A 206 11.23 20.74 17.25
C LYS A 206 11.37 22.14 16.64
N ASN A 207 11.15 23.18 17.42
CA ASN A 207 11.24 24.58 16.97
C ASN A 207 10.47 24.84 15.65
N LYS A 208 9.24 24.35 15.54
CA LYS A 208 8.36 24.41 14.35
C LYS A 208 8.93 23.73 13.09
N LYS A 209 9.94 22.91 13.20
CA LYS A 209 10.50 22.10 12.11
C LYS A 209 10.35 20.62 12.42
N PRO A 210 10.06 19.76 11.42
CA PRO A 210 9.99 18.31 11.62
C PRO A 210 11.38 17.70 11.80
N VAL A 211 11.46 16.72 12.68
CA VAL A 211 12.64 15.90 12.94
C VAL A 211 12.23 14.44 12.78
N TRP A 212 13.06 13.66 12.08
CA TRP A 212 12.84 12.24 11.86
C TRP A 212 13.68 11.39 12.80
N GLU A 213 13.03 10.44 13.46
CA GLU A 213 13.67 9.43 14.29
C GLU A 213 14.13 8.22 13.45
N LYS A 214 14.52 7.11 14.12
CA LYS A 214 15.17 5.97 13.45
C LYS A 214 14.19 4.92 12.87
N HIS A 215 12.90 4.99 13.21
CA HIS A 215 11.91 3.96 12.87
C HIS A 215 11.11 4.29 11.59
N CYS A 216 11.80 4.55 10.48
CA CYS A 216 11.16 4.88 9.21
C CYS A 216 10.95 3.63 8.35
N THR A 217 9.78 3.53 7.71
CA THR A 217 9.48 2.48 6.71
C THR A 217 9.53 3.00 5.27
N HIS A 218 9.97 4.26 5.05
CA HIS A 218 10.03 4.89 3.73
C HIS A 218 8.69 4.88 2.95
N CYS A 219 7.57 5.07 3.65
CA CYS A 219 6.25 5.12 3.03
C CYS A 219 6.00 6.39 2.20
N MET A 220 6.91 7.35 2.21
CA MET A 220 6.84 8.66 1.53
C MET A 220 5.65 9.55 1.93
N ALA A 221 4.85 9.18 2.92
CA ALA A 221 3.69 10.00 3.31
C ALA A 221 4.09 11.42 3.73
N CYS A 222 5.12 11.57 4.58
CA CYS A 222 5.53 12.89 5.08
C CYS A 222 5.96 13.85 3.97
N ILE A 223 6.66 13.35 2.94
CA ILE A 223 7.16 14.17 1.83
C ILE A 223 6.06 14.41 0.78
N CYS A 224 5.23 13.41 0.44
CA CYS A 224 4.20 13.54 -0.59
C CYS A 224 2.96 14.31 -0.11
N TYR A 225 2.64 14.28 1.19
CA TYR A 225 1.52 15.04 1.77
C TYR A 225 1.93 16.42 2.31
N CYS A 226 3.18 16.86 2.12
CA CYS A 226 3.60 18.18 2.56
C CYS A 226 2.96 19.27 1.71
N PRO A 227 2.08 20.13 2.26
CA PRO A 227 1.36 21.14 1.46
C PRO A 227 2.27 22.24 0.90
N ALA A 228 3.43 22.45 1.53
CA ALA A 228 4.45 23.41 1.08
C ALA A 228 5.55 22.74 0.26
N GLU A 229 5.46 21.42 -0.01
CA GLU A 229 6.49 20.60 -0.65
C GLU A 229 7.91 20.77 -0.04
N ALA A 230 7.96 21.21 1.20
CA ALA A 230 9.16 21.61 1.92
C ALA A 230 10.02 20.44 2.42
N ILE A 231 9.58 19.19 2.26
CA ILE A 231 10.29 18.01 2.75
C ILE A 231 11.04 17.35 1.61
N GLU A 232 12.31 17.06 1.83
CA GLU A 232 13.20 16.42 0.88
C GLU A 232 13.90 15.18 1.47
N TYR A 233 14.35 14.28 0.59
CA TYR A 233 15.19 13.13 0.91
C TYR A 233 16.58 13.30 0.29
N GLY A 234 17.45 14.02 0.97
CA GLY A 234 18.73 14.47 0.43
C GLY A 234 18.53 15.25 -0.87
N ARG A 235 19.43 15.05 -1.83
CA ARG A 235 19.30 15.63 -3.18
C ARG A 235 18.43 14.80 -4.12
N LYS A 236 18.03 13.60 -3.70
CA LYS A 236 17.37 12.61 -4.58
C LYS A 236 15.93 12.95 -4.94
N SER A 237 15.24 13.71 -4.09
CA SER A 237 13.83 14.08 -4.29
C SER A 237 13.62 15.52 -4.76
N VAL A 238 14.68 16.34 -4.76
CA VAL A 238 14.60 17.75 -5.15
C VAL A 238 14.09 17.89 -6.59
N GLY A 239 13.05 18.71 -6.78
CA GLY A 239 12.44 18.96 -8.10
C GLY A 239 11.59 17.82 -8.65
N LYS A 240 11.41 16.71 -7.91
CA LYS A 240 10.53 15.62 -8.33
C LYS A 240 9.06 15.93 -8.00
N PRO A 241 8.12 15.52 -8.84
CA PRO A 241 6.69 15.63 -8.54
C PRO A 241 6.33 14.93 -7.22
N ARG A 242 5.37 15.51 -6.48
CA ARG A 242 4.80 14.92 -5.25
C ARG A 242 3.48 14.24 -5.61
N TYR A 243 3.43 12.94 -5.43
CA TYR A 243 2.24 12.17 -5.72
C TYR A 243 1.55 11.72 -4.44
N CYS A 244 0.29 12.09 -4.27
CA CYS A 244 -0.66 11.39 -3.42
C CYS A 244 -2.00 11.26 -4.16
N PHE A 245 -2.72 10.17 -3.88
CA PHE A 245 -3.95 9.83 -4.62
C PHE A 245 -5.00 10.94 -4.53
N GLU A 246 -5.15 11.54 -3.37
CA GLU A 246 -6.14 12.58 -3.09
C GLU A 246 -5.96 13.82 -4.00
N ASN A 247 -4.73 14.12 -4.43
CA ASN A 247 -4.44 15.24 -5.33
C ASN A 247 -4.91 15.02 -6.78
N LEU A 248 -5.34 13.78 -7.12
CA LEU A 248 -5.86 13.48 -8.46
C LEU A 248 -7.29 13.96 -8.66
N GLY A 249 -8.03 14.28 -7.59
CA GLY A 249 -9.44 14.68 -7.68
C GLY A 249 -10.38 13.59 -8.20
N LEU A 250 -9.97 12.32 -8.12
CA LEU A 250 -10.73 11.16 -8.58
C LEU A 250 -11.73 10.63 -7.55
N GLU A 251 -11.79 11.19 -6.35
CA GLU A 251 -12.68 10.75 -5.26
C GLU A 251 -14.18 10.85 -5.60
N LYS A 252 -14.51 11.63 -6.64
CA LYS A 252 -15.89 11.84 -7.13
C LYS A 252 -16.22 11.02 -8.37
N TYR A 253 -15.31 10.20 -8.88
CA TYR A 253 -15.59 9.37 -10.05
C TYR A 253 -16.48 8.19 -9.64
N ASP A 254 -17.69 8.14 -10.20
CA ASP A 254 -18.57 6.98 -10.11
C ASP A 254 -18.01 5.85 -10.97
N TYR A 255 -17.41 4.86 -10.29
CA TYR A 255 -16.79 3.70 -10.93
C TYR A 255 -17.79 2.55 -11.17
N SER A 256 -19.09 2.76 -10.95
CA SER A 256 -20.13 1.75 -11.20
C SER A 256 -20.12 1.27 -12.68
N ASN A 257 -19.77 2.17 -13.61
CA ASN A 257 -19.66 1.84 -15.03
C ASN A 257 -18.45 0.93 -15.38
N CYS A 258 -17.43 0.79 -14.52
CA CYS A 258 -16.31 -0.13 -14.79
C CYS A 258 -16.65 -1.61 -14.52
N LEU A 259 -17.74 -1.90 -13.80
CA LEU A 259 -18.22 -3.26 -13.57
C LEU A 259 -19.10 -3.77 -14.71
N LEU A 260 -19.67 -2.87 -15.55
CA LEU A 260 -20.56 -3.23 -16.65
C LEU A 260 -19.82 -3.79 -17.88
N TYR A 261 -18.53 -3.49 -18.06
CA TYR A 261 -17.76 -3.96 -19.23
C TYR A 261 -17.27 -5.42 -19.12
N THR A 262 -17.51 -6.12 -18.02
CA THR A 262 -17.13 -7.54 -17.87
C THR A 262 -18.28 -8.52 -18.03
N SER A 263 -19.55 -8.04 -18.16
CA SER A 263 -20.71 -8.90 -18.36
C SER A 263 -20.99 -9.23 -19.84
N ASP A 264 -20.49 -8.43 -20.79
CA ASP A 264 -20.85 -8.55 -22.20
C ASP A 264 -19.80 -9.29 -23.08
N ALA A 265 -18.72 -9.77 -22.49
CA ALA A 265 -17.68 -10.51 -23.22
C ALA A 265 -17.80 -12.05 -23.11
N ALA A 266 -18.84 -12.55 -22.48
CA ALA A 266 -19.04 -14.00 -22.27
C ALA A 266 -20.12 -14.63 -23.16
N ASP A 267 -20.84 -13.84 -24.00
CA ASP A 267 -21.91 -14.33 -24.87
C ASP A 267 -21.66 -13.87 -26.32
N GLU A 268 -20.58 -14.31 -26.95
CA GLU A 268 -20.57 -14.48 -28.41
C GLU A 268 -20.08 -15.91 -28.76
N PRO A 269 -20.84 -16.60 -29.67
CA PRO A 269 -20.67 -18.02 -29.98
C PRO A 269 -19.42 -18.34 -30.79
#